data_4b7064ef2a6727169069babe8c77d9d7
#
_entry.id   4b7064ef2a6727169069babe8c77d9d7
#
_cell.length_a   1.000
_cell.length_b   1.000
_cell.length_c   1.000
_cell.angle_alpha   90.00
_cell.angle_beta   90.00
_cell.angle_gamma   90.00
#
_symmetry.space_group_name_H-M   'P 1'
#
loop_
_entity.id
_entity.type
_entity.pdbx_description
1 polymer ?
#
loop_
_entity_poly.entity_id
_entity_poly.type
_entity_poly.pdbx_seq_one_letter_code
_entity_poly.pdbx_strand_id
1 'polypeptide(L)'
;MTTYRRTLPGIQLVVFDLDGTLADTKRDLALSVNAMREWMGLGPLPLEAVTSYVGHGVTVLVKRVLGDKTADAEVEKGLAFFLDYYSHHLLDNTIAYPGVREALEDLGNRKLAILTNKPTRFSREIIAGLGLGSYFFEIYGGDSFPLKKPDPMGIRTLMSRVAIPAQKTLMVGDSDTDVLTGRNAGAWTCGVTYGFGAQALEQAAPDLLLDNLRDLPPILDG
;
A
#
# COMPACT_ATOMS: atom_id res chain seq x y z
N MET A 1 -22.77 1.01 8.07
CA MET A 1 -21.88 2.15 7.76
C MET A 1 -22.41 2.85 6.51
N THR A 2 -22.45 4.17 6.50
CA THR A 2 -23.05 4.93 5.40
C THR A 2 -22.03 5.04 4.27
N THR A 3 -22.17 4.22 3.25
CA THR A 3 -21.40 4.32 2.01
C THR A 3 -21.74 5.66 1.37
N TYR A 4 -20.82 6.61 1.38
CA TYR A 4 -20.97 7.85 0.64
C TYR A 4 -20.96 7.50 -0.86
N ARG A 5 -22.15 7.43 -1.47
CA ARG A 5 -22.32 7.29 -2.92
C ARG A 5 -22.15 8.65 -3.60
N ARG A 6 -20.93 9.17 -3.56
CA ARG A 6 -20.55 10.28 -4.44
C ARG A 6 -19.95 9.66 -5.69
N THR A 7 -20.49 9.95 -6.85
CA THR A 7 -19.85 9.60 -8.12
C THR A 7 -18.69 10.56 -8.38
N LEU A 8 -17.60 10.05 -8.96
CA LEU A 8 -16.43 10.82 -9.38
C LEU A 8 -16.16 10.61 -10.87
N PRO A 9 -17.04 11.12 -11.76
CA PRO A 9 -16.86 10.95 -13.18
C PRO A 9 -15.62 11.71 -13.68
N GLY A 10 -14.94 11.13 -14.67
CA GLY A 10 -13.82 11.78 -15.33
C GLY A 10 -12.45 11.47 -14.72
N ILE A 11 -12.34 10.55 -13.74
CA ILE A 11 -11.06 10.02 -13.29
C ILE A 11 -10.39 9.23 -14.42
N GLN A 12 -9.13 9.54 -14.68
CA GLN A 12 -8.32 8.97 -15.76
C GLN A 12 -7.07 8.24 -15.26
N LEU A 13 -6.57 8.62 -14.07
CA LEU A 13 -5.45 7.96 -13.40
C LEU A 13 -5.91 7.46 -12.03
N VAL A 14 -5.72 6.16 -11.77
CA VAL A 14 -5.94 5.57 -10.44
C VAL A 14 -4.61 5.04 -9.93
N VAL A 15 -4.19 5.52 -8.77
CA VAL A 15 -2.94 5.14 -8.10
C VAL A 15 -3.30 4.35 -6.85
N PHE A 16 -2.78 3.14 -6.75
CA PHE A 16 -3.07 2.23 -5.64
C PHE A 16 -1.87 2.09 -4.70
N ASP A 17 -2.13 1.97 -3.42
CA ASP A 17 -1.18 1.32 -2.52
C ASP A 17 -1.19 -0.20 -2.75
N LEU A 18 -0.26 -0.93 -2.14
CA LEU A 18 -0.11 -2.37 -2.28
C LEU A 18 -0.58 -3.13 -1.02
N ASP A 19 0.18 -2.98 0.07
CA ASP A 19 -0.05 -3.73 1.32
C ASP A 19 -1.34 -3.25 2.00
N GLY A 20 -2.32 -4.13 2.20
CA GLY A 20 -3.62 -3.76 2.77
C GLY A 20 -4.62 -3.19 1.76
N THR A 21 -4.21 -2.93 0.51
CA THR A 21 -5.06 -2.36 -0.53
C THR A 21 -5.30 -3.33 -1.68
N LEU A 22 -4.26 -3.74 -2.40
CA LEU A 22 -4.34 -4.73 -3.48
C LEU A 22 -4.05 -6.14 -2.98
N ALA A 23 -3.14 -6.27 -2.00
CA ALA A 23 -2.66 -7.56 -1.51
C ALA A 23 -2.75 -7.66 0.02
N ASP A 24 -3.25 -8.79 0.49
CA ASP A 24 -3.16 -9.19 1.91
C ASP A 24 -1.80 -9.84 2.16
N THR A 25 -0.85 -9.03 2.57
CA THR A 25 0.54 -9.43 2.84
C THR A 25 0.84 -9.63 4.33
N LYS A 26 -0.16 -9.44 5.20
CA LYS A 26 0.03 -9.36 6.66
C LYS A 26 0.69 -10.60 7.25
N ARG A 27 0.33 -11.80 6.76
CA ARG A 27 0.84 -13.06 7.30
C ARG A 27 2.32 -13.27 6.98
N ASP A 28 2.71 -13.03 5.74
CA ASP A 28 4.11 -13.20 5.33
C ASP A 28 5.01 -12.13 5.96
N LEU A 29 4.51 -10.89 6.13
CA LEU A 29 5.20 -9.86 6.88
C LEU A 29 5.39 -10.25 8.35
N ALA A 30 4.34 -10.75 9.02
CA ALA A 30 4.42 -11.13 10.43
C ALA A 30 5.33 -12.34 10.66
N LEU A 31 5.30 -13.34 9.78
CA LEU A 31 6.19 -14.49 9.85
C LEU A 31 7.64 -14.05 9.67
N SER A 32 7.93 -13.16 8.72
CA SER A 32 9.29 -12.65 8.48
C SER A 32 9.80 -11.76 9.63
N VAL A 33 8.93 -10.93 10.21
CA VAL A 33 9.26 -10.18 11.44
C VAL A 33 9.58 -11.12 12.58
N ASN A 34 8.79 -12.16 12.77
CA ASN A 34 9.01 -13.10 13.89
C ASN A 34 10.24 -13.97 13.68
N ALA A 35 10.57 -14.38 12.46
CA ALA A 35 11.84 -15.04 12.14
C ALA A 35 13.05 -14.14 12.46
N MET A 36 13.00 -12.86 12.10
CA MET A 36 14.03 -11.89 12.45
C MET A 36 14.15 -11.72 13.98
N ARG A 37 13.04 -11.59 14.70
CA ARG A 37 13.03 -11.43 16.15
C ARG A 37 13.61 -12.65 16.86
N GLU A 38 13.25 -13.86 16.42
CA GLU A 38 13.81 -15.13 16.93
C GLU A 38 15.32 -15.19 16.70
N TRP A 39 15.79 -14.85 15.49
CA TRP A 39 17.21 -14.76 15.17
C TRP A 39 17.97 -13.78 16.09
N MET A 40 17.31 -12.69 16.52
CA MET A 40 17.85 -11.71 17.46
C MET A 40 17.65 -12.08 18.94
N GLY A 41 17.12 -13.28 19.25
CA GLY A 41 16.85 -13.73 20.61
C GLY A 41 15.64 -13.09 21.28
N LEU A 42 14.73 -12.51 20.51
CA LEU A 42 13.49 -11.86 20.97
C LEU A 42 12.27 -12.77 20.77
N GLY A 43 11.30 -12.70 21.69
CA GLY A 43 10.03 -13.43 21.54
C GLY A 43 9.18 -12.91 20.37
N PRO A 44 8.24 -13.73 19.85
CA PRO A 44 7.39 -13.35 18.75
C PRO A 44 6.39 -12.25 19.14
N LEU A 45 5.95 -11.50 18.15
CA LEU A 45 4.83 -10.54 18.25
C LEU A 45 3.56 -11.13 17.62
N PRO A 46 2.37 -10.82 18.17
CA PRO A 46 1.11 -11.18 17.54
C PRO A 46 0.94 -10.46 16.19
N LEU A 47 0.16 -11.09 15.30
CA LEU A 47 -0.09 -10.61 13.95
C LEU A 47 -0.56 -9.15 13.92
N GLU A 48 -1.51 -8.80 14.77
CA GLU A 48 -2.10 -7.47 14.85
C GLU A 48 -1.09 -6.40 15.24
N ALA A 49 -0.14 -6.74 16.14
CA ALA A 49 0.92 -5.82 16.53
C ALA A 49 1.88 -5.55 15.36
N VAL A 50 2.29 -6.59 14.61
CA VAL A 50 3.13 -6.39 13.42
C VAL A 50 2.40 -5.57 12.36
N THR A 51 1.14 -5.90 12.10
CA THR A 51 0.32 -5.24 11.07
C THR A 51 0.14 -3.74 11.37
N SER A 52 -0.03 -3.37 12.64
CA SER A 52 -0.17 -1.95 13.04
C SER A 52 1.09 -1.11 12.79
N TYR A 53 2.23 -1.72 12.54
CA TYR A 53 3.48 -1.02 12.23
C TYR A 53 3.77 -0.90 10.72
N VAL A 54 2.95 -1.52 9.88
CA VAL A 54 3.08 -1.46 8.42
C VAL A 54 2.62 -0.08 7.89
N GLY A 55 3.09 0.32 6.70
CA GLY A 55 2.66 1.53 5.99
C GLY A 55 3.74 2.63 5.91
N HIS A 56 4.71 2.67 6.82
CA HIS A 56 5.75 3.71 6.85
C HIS A 56 7.10 3.26 6.25
N GLY A 57 7.13 2.09 5.62
CA GLY A 57 8.33 1.50 5.03
C GLY A 57 9.10 0.58 5.98
N VAL A 58 9.94 -0.26 5.38
CA VAL A 58 10.56 -1.42 6.06
C VAL A 58 11.47 -1.04 7.23
N THR A 59 12.24 0.03 7.10
CA THR A 59 13.14 0.49 8.19
C THR A 59 12.36 0.90 9.44
N VAL A 60 11.22 1.58 9.24
CA VAL A 60 10.33 1.97 10.35
C VAL A 60 9.67 0.74 10.97
N LEU A 61 9.21 -0.21 10.14
CA LEU A 61 8.67 -1.48 10.61
C LEU A 61 9.69 -2.20 11.51
N VAL A 62 10.91 -2.42 11.03
CA VAL A 62 11.96 -3.11 11.78
C VAL A 62 12.28 -2.38 13.08
N LYS A 63 12.42 -1.06 13.06
CA LYS A 63 12.67 -0.28 14.27
C LYS A 63 11.56 -0.45 15.32
N ARG A 64 10.30 -0.35 14.89
CA ARG A 64 9.15 -0.51 15.80
C ARG A 64 9.03 -1.91 16.39
N VAL A 65 9.25 -2.95 15.59
CA VAL A 65 9.16 -4.33 16.09
C VAL A 65 10.35 -4.75 16.95
N LEU A 66 11.48 -4.07 16.87
CA LEU A 66 12.61 -4.26 17.77
C LEU A 66 12.50 -3.42 19.04
N GLY A 67 11.72 -2.33 19.00
CA GLY A 67 11.53 -1.37 20.08
C GLY A 67 12.33 -0.09 19.88
N ASP A 68 11.74 1.04 20.24
CA ASP A 68 12.26 2.40 19.98
C ASP A 68 13.65 2.69 20.58
N LYS A 69 14.06 1.93 21.58
CA LYS A 69 15.37 2.06 22.25
C LYS A 69 16.48 1.20 21.66
N THR A 70 16.18 0.41 20.62
CA THR A 70 17.16 -0.45 19.93
C THR A 70 18.21 0.41 19.23
N ALA A 71 19.49 0.06 19.42
CA ALA A 71 20.59 0.78 18.78
C ALA A 71 20.53 0.66 17.25
N ASP A 72 20.90 1.71 16.53
CA ASP A 72 20.80 1.75 15.07
C ASP A 72 21.57 0.59 14.39
N ALA A 73 22.73 0.20 14.91
CA ALA A 73 23.48 -0.95 14.41
C ALA A 73 22.74 -2.30 14.54
N GLU A 74 21.89 -2.46 15.56
CA GLU A 74 21.04 -3.65 15.70
C GLU A 74 19.83 -3.58 14.78
N VAL A 75 19.26 -2.38 14.58
CA VAL A 75 18.22 -2.15 13.59
C VAL A 75 18.72 -2.49 12.18
N GLU A 76 19.94 -2.08 11.81
CA GLU A 76 20.54 -2.41 10.52
C GLU A 76 20.73 -3.92 10.33
N LYS A 77 21.21 -4.63 11.37
CA LYS A 77 21.33 -6.10 11.34
C LYS A 77 19.98 -6.79 11.17
N GLY A 78 18.97 -6.35 11.95
CA GLY A 78 17.61 -6.87 11.85
C GLY A 78 17.01 -6.59 10.47
N LEU A 79 17.22 -5.39 9.93
CA LEU A 79 16.76 -5.01 8.59
C LEU A 79 17.38 -5.91 7.50
N ALA A 80 18.67 -6.15 7.57
CA ALA A 80 19.36 -7.02 6.61
C ALA A 80 18.79 -8.45 6.64
N PHE A 81 18.62 -9.03 7.84
CA PHE A 81 18.00 -10.35 8.01
C PHE A 81 16.56 -10.36 7.49
N PHE A 82 15.75 -9.37 7.88
CA PHE A 82 14.36 -9.28 7.45
C PHE A 82 14.24 -9.22 5.92
N LEU A 83 15.03 -8.37 5.27
CA LEU A 83 14.99 -8.22 3.80
C LEU A 83 15.38 -9.51 3.08
N ASP A 84 16.41 -10.20 3.57
CA ASP A 84 16.83 -11.48 3.02
C ASP A 84 15.74 -12.53 3.21
N TYR A 85 15.28 -12.75 4.43
CA TYR A 85 14.24 -13.74 4.74
C TYR A 85 12.94 -13.47 3.99
N TYR A 86 12.44 -12.23 4.04
CA TYR A 86 11.20 -11.86 3.38
C TYR A 86 11.28 -12.02 1.86
N SER A 87 12.47 -11.82 1.25
CA SER A 87 12.66 -12.02 -0.18
C SER A 87 12.37 -13.44 -0.66
N HIS A 88 12.49 -14.44 0.21
CA HIS A 88 12.20 -15.83 -0.09
C HIS A 88 10.77 -16.27 0.29
N HIS A 89 10.03 -15.41 1.01
CA HIS A 89 8.71 -15.70 1.59
C HIS A 89 7.62 -14.68 1.24
N LEU A 90 7.79 -13.98 0.09
CA LEU A 90 6.88 -12.91 -0.34
C LEU A 90 5.46 -13.38 -0.66
N LEU A 91 5.30 -14.64 -1.06
CA LEU A 91 4.09 -15.20 -1.66
C LEU A 91 3.65 -16.52 -1.01
N ASP A 92 4.16 -16.85 0.18
CA ASP A 92 3.78 -18.09 0.88
C ASP A 92 2.31 -18.05 1.29
N ASN A 93 1.82 -16.89 1.71
CA ASN A 93 0.43 -16.67 2.14
C ASN A 93 -0.18 -15.40 1.53
N THR A 94 0.59 -14.61 0.82
CA THR A 94 0.12 -13.36 0.22
C THR A 94 -0.85 -13.64 -0.93
N ILE A 95 -2.02 -13.02 -0.87
CA ILE A 95 -3.07 -13.14 -1.86
C ILE A 95 -3.60 -11.75 -2.26
N ALA A 96 -4.19 -11.63 -3.44
CA ALA A 96 -4.99 -10.45 -3.78
C ALA A 96 -6.27 -10.43 -2.95
N TYR A 97 -6.68 -9.25 -2.48
CA TYR A 97 -7.98 -9.14 -1.81
C TYR A 97 -9.14 -9.51 -2.74
N PRO A 98 -10.24 -10.07 -2.19
CA PRO A 98 -11.43 -10.36 -2.98
C PRO A 98 -11.95 -9.12 -3.71
N GLY A 99 -12.22 -9.24 -5.00
CA GLY A 99 -12.71 -8.14 -5.83
C GLY A 99 -11.66 -7.25 -6.48
N VAL A 100 -10.38 -7.41 -6.12
CA VAL A 100 -9.29 -6.61 -6.70
C VAL A 100 -9.14 -6.88 -8.21
N ARG A 101 -9.06 -8.14 -8.61
CA ARG A 101 -8.89 -8.49 -10.03
C ARG A 101 -10.03 -7.97 -10.88
N GLU A 102 -11.25 -8.21 -10.45
CA GLU A 102 -12.45 -7.76 -11.14
C GLU A 102 -12.50 -6.23 -11.24
N ALA A 103 -12.17 -5.53 -10.15
CA ALA A 103 -12.11 -4.07 -10.17
C ALA A 103 -11.06 -3.53 -11.16
N LEU A 104 -9.87 -4.16 -11.21
CA LEU A 104 -8.81 -3.77 -12.15
C LEU A 104 -9.21 -4.01 -13.60
N GLU A 105 -9.92 -5.10 -13.91
CA GLU A 105 -10.49 -5.38 -15.22
C GLU A 105 -11.54 -4.34 -15.63
N ASP A 106 -12.48 -4.02 -14.72
CA ASP A 106 -13.58 -3.11 -14.97
C ASP A 106 -13.15 -1.62 -14.99
N LEU A 107 -11.98 -1.27 -14.44
CA LEU A 107 -11.41 0.08 -14.57
C LEU A 107 -11.03 0.44 -16.01
N GLY A 108 -10.98 -0.53 -16.92
CA GLY A 108 -10.98 -0.35 -18.36
C GLY A 108 -9.77 0.44 -18.87
N ASN A 109 -10.03 1.53 -19.61
CA ASN A 109 -9.00 2.32 -20.29
C ASN A 109 -8.28 3.34 -19.39
N ARG A 110 -8.55 3.35 -18.09
CA ARG A 110 -7.85 4.23 -17.14
C ARG A 110 -6.39 3.84 -17.01
N LYS A 111 -5.54 4.82 -16.74
CA LYS A 111 -4.15 4.55 -16.39
C LYS A 111 -4.09 4.10 -14.95
N LEU A 112 -3.50 2.91 -14.70
CA LEU A 112 -3.38 2.34 -13.35
C LEU A 112 -1.89 2.28 -12.97
N ALA A 113 -1.56 2.70 -11.76
CA ALA A 113 -0.21 2.65 -11.21
C ALA A 113 -0.22 2.23 -9.75
N ILE A 114 0.93 1.78 -9.25
CA ILE A 114 1.14 1.50 -7.84
C ILE A 114 2.13 2.51 -7.27
N LEU A 115 1.80 3.06 -6.09
CA LEU A 115 2.67 3.89 -5.28
C LEU A 115 2.60 3.40 -3.83
N THR A 116 3.68 2.77 -3.37
CA THR A 116 3.74 2.15 -2.04
C THR A 116 5.02 2.52 -1.30
N ASN A 117 5.00 2.44 0.04
CA ASN A 117 6.19 2.58 0.88
C ASN A 117 7.01 1.28 1.02
N LYS A 118 6.50 0.17 0.47
CA LYS A 118 7.21 -1.10 0.34
C LYS A 118 8.36 -0.98 -0.68
N PRO A 119 9.51 -1.66 -0.50
CA PRO A 119 10.59 -1.66 -1.50
C PRO A 119 10.10 -2.07 -2.89
N THR A 120 10.55 -1.36 -3.94
CA THR A 120 10.11 -1.54 -5.33
C THR A 120 10.28 -2.99 -5.81
N ARG A 121 11.41 -3.61 -5.47
CA ARG A 121 11.69 -5.00 -5.85
C ARG A 121 10.58 -5.94 -5.36
N PHE A 122 10.28 -5.91 -4.07
CA PHE A 122 9.25 -6.78 -3.47
C PHE A 122 7.85 -6.48 -4.01
N SER A 123 7.56 -5.20 -4.24
CA SER A 123 6.28 -4.78 -4.82
C SER A 123 6.08 -5.38 -6.22
N ARG A 124 7.10 -5.35 -7.06
CA ARG A 124 7.06 -5.93 -8.41
C ARG A 124 6.95 -7.46 -8.38
N GLU A 125 7.69 -8.12 -7.49
CA GLU A 125 7.65 -9.57 -7.34
C GLU A 125 6.27 -10.06 -6.85
N ILE A 126 5.67 -9.38 -5.86
CA ILE A 126 4.32 -9.69 -5.38
C ILE A 126 3.28 -9.49 -6.49
N ILE A 127 3.28 -8.36 -7.17
CA ILE A 127 2.32 -8.05 -8.24
C ILE A 127 2.45 -9.03 -9.40
N ALA A 128 3.67 -9.43 -9.76
CA ALA A 128 3.91 -10.45 -10.78
C ALA A 128 3.41 -11.83 -10.34
N GLY A 129 3.71 -12.25 -9.10
CA GLY A 129 3.26 -13.53 -8.54
C GLY A 129 1.75 -13.63 -8.39
N LEU A 130 1.06 -12.53 -8.13
CA LEU A 130 -0.41 -12.45 -8.11
C LEU A 130 -1.03 -12.38 -9.51
N GLY A 131 -0.22 -12.30 -10.59
CA GLY A 131 -0.68 -12.17 -11.97
C GLY A 131 -1.40 -10.85 -12.25
N LEU A 132 -1.01 -9.77 -11.57
CA LEU A 132 -1.64 -8.45 -11.70
C LEU A 132 -0.78 -7.45 -12.50
N GLY A 133 0.43 -7.85 -12.93
CA GLY A 133 1.41 -6.94 -13.52
C GLY A 133 0.94 -6.22 -14.79
N SER A 134 0.11 -6.87 -15.61
CA SER A 134 -0.37 -6.32 -16.88
C SER A 134 -1.33 -5.13 -16.74
N TYR A 135 -1.91 -4.93 -15.55
CA TYR A 135 -2.83 -3.82 -15.33
C TYR A 135 -2.11 -2.48 -15.12
N PHE A 136 -0.86 -2.51 -14.63
CA PHE A 136 -0.16 -1.31 -14.18
C PHE A 136 0.90 -0.85 -15.18
N PHE A 137 0.85 0.42 -15.57
CA PHE A 137 1.89 1.00 -16.43
C PHE A 137 3.16 1.35 -15.67
N GLU A 138 3.07 1.49 -14.32
CA GLU A 138 4.22 1.79 -13.46
C GLU A 138 3.99 1.32 -12.03
N ILE A 139 5.08 0.90 -11.38
CA ILE A 139 5.13 0.52 -9.96
C ILE A 139 6.28 1.28 -9.30
N TYR A 140 5.96 2.21 -8.40
CA TYR A 140 6.91 2.92 -7.56
C TYR A 140 6.83 2.42 -6.12
N GLY A 141 7.97 2.02 -5.58
CA GLY A 141 8.14 1.62 -4.19
C GLY A 141 8.78 2.71 -3.33
N GLY A 142 8.98 2.40 -2.06
CA GLY A 142 9.52 3.32 -1.06
C GLY A 142 10.99 3.73 -1.27
N ASP A 143 11.66 3.16 -2.24
CA ASP A 143 13.04 3.44 -2.67
C ASP A 143 13.09 4.11 -4.06
N SER A 144 11.94 4.42 -4.67
CA SER A 144 11.87 5.08 -5.98
C SER A 144 12.17 6.58 -5.90
N PHE A 145 11.99 7.19 -4.74
CA PHE A 145 12.15 8.64 -4.51
C PHE A 145 12.86 8.91 -3.18
N PRO A 146 13.47 10.11 -3.01
CA PRO A 146 14.06 10.51 -1.74
C PRO A 146 13.06 10.58 -0.59
N LEU A 147 11.80 10.91 -0.88
CA LEU A 147 10.72 11.03 0.09
C LEU A 147 9.63 10.00 -0.21
N LYS A 148 9.14 9.37 0.85
CA LYS A 148 8.07 8.36 0.81
C LYS A 148 6.70 9.01 1.01
N LYS A 149 5.62 8.27 0.76
CA LYS A 149 4.28 8.68 1.21
C LYS A 149 4.34 9.05 2.72
N PRO A 150 3.72 10.15 3.16
CA PRO A 150 2.71 10.97 2.47
C PRO A 150 3.27 12.13 1.61
N ASP A 151 4.57 12.17 1.27
CA ASP A 151 5.07 13.17 0.33
C ASP A 151 4.44 12.97 -1.06
N PRO A 152 3.98 14.04 -1.73
CA PRO A 152 3.27 13.94 -3.00
C PRO A 152 4.18 13.70 -4.22
N MET A 153 5.51 13.60 -4.06
CA MET A 153 6.46 13.47 -5.18
C MET A 153 6.11 12.29 -6.08
N GLY A 154 5.86 11.11 -5.51
CA GLY A 154 5.57 9.90 -6.28
C GLY A 154 4.31 10.03 -7.14
N ILE A 155 3.20 10.47 -6.55
CA ILE A 155 1.93 10.63 -7.29
C ILE A 155 2.01 11.76 -8.32
N ARG A 156 2.70 12.86 -8.01
CA ARG A 156 2.94 13.96 -8.98
C ARG A 156 3.78 13.50 -10.16
N THR A 157 4.77 12.64 -9.93
CA THR A 157 5.56 12.04 -11.00
C THR A 157 4.72 11.16 -11.91
N LEU A 158 3.82 10.33 -11.34
CA LEU A 158 2.87 9.52 -12.12
C LEU A 158 1.95 10.40 -12.97
N MET A 159 1.37 11.45 -12.38
CA MET A 159 0.52 12.42 -13.10
C MET A 159 1.27 13.05 -14.29
N SER A 160 2.50 13.48 -14.07
CA SER A 160 3.33 14.10 -15.10
C SER A 160 3.65 13.14 -16.25
N ARG A 161 3.94 11.86 -15.95
CA ARG A 161 4.27 10.84 -16.98
C ARG A 161 3.13 10.59 -17.95
N VAL A 162 1.90 10.71 -17.49
CA VAL A 162 0.71 10.45 -18.32
C VAL A 162 -0.03 11.72 -18.72
N ALA A 163 0.48 12.89 -18.33
CA ALA A 163 -0.14 14.21 -18.56
C ALA A 163 -1.59 14.31 -18.04
N ILE A 164 -1.89 13.68 -16.90
CA ILE A 164 -3.21 13.69 -16.25
C ILE A 164 -3.13 14.60 -15.03
N PRO A 165 -4.02 15.62 -14.91
CA PRO A 165 -4.02 16.54 -13.79
C PRO A 165 -4.60 15.91 -12.51
N ALA A 166 -4.30 16.54 -11.36
CA ALA A 166 -4.71 16.06 -10.04
C ALA A 166 -6.24 15.85 -9.91
N GLN A 167 -7.04 16.72 -10.51
CA GLN A 167 -8.53 16.65 -10.50
C GLN A 167 -9.10 15.43 -11.23
N LYS A 168 -8.27 14.76 -12.05
CA LYS A 168 -8.59 13.51 -12.75
C LYS A 168 -7.80 12.32 -12.23
N THR A 169 -7.18 12.47 -11.07
CA THR A 169 -6.37 11.44 -10.41
C THR A 169 -7.01 11.03 -9.08
N LEU A 170 -7.01 9.74 -8.80
CA LEU A 170 -7.49 9.15 -7.56
C LEU A 170 -6.36 8.36 -6.89
N MET A 171 -6.10 8.63 -5.60
CA MET A 171 -5.26 7.78 -4.74
C MET A 171 -6.16 6.82 -3.96
N VAL A 172 -5.88 5.52 -4.06
CA VAL A 172 -6.60 4.44 -3.36
C VAL A 172 -5.66 3.78 -2.37
N GLY A 173 -6.06 3.69 -1.11
CA GLY A 173 -5.27 3.06 -0.07
C GLY A 173 -6.08 2.71 1.17
N ASP A 174 -5.46 2.04 2.13
CA ASP A 174 -6.10 1.58 3.37
C ASP A 174 -5.67 2.39 4.61
N SER A 175 -4.83 3.41 4.43
CA SER A 175 -4.22 4.17 5.54
C SER A 175 -4.40 5.69 5.40
N ASP A 176 -4.19 6.40 6.51
CA ASP A 176 -4.10 7.86 6.54
C ASP A 176 -2.95 8.38 5.66
N THR A 177 -1.86 7.64 5.57
CA THR A 177 -0.71 7.95 4.71
C THR A 177 -1.13 8.09 3.23
N ASP A 178 -2.04 7.24 2.76
CA ASP A 178 -2.55 7.28 1.38
C ASP A 178 -3.45 8.49 1.16
N VAL A 179 -4.36 8.73 2.10
CA VAL A 179 -5.26 9.90 2.06
C VAL A 179 -4.46 11.19 2.05
N LEU A 180 -3.46 11.31 2.92
CA LEU A 180 -2.58 12.47 2.96
C LEU A 180 -1.76 12.63 1.67
N THR A 181 -1.27 11.52 1.08
CA THR A 181 -0.56 11.55 -0.21
C THR A 181 -1.43 12.16 -1.32
N GLY A 182 -2.67 11.68 -1.45
CA GLY A 182 -3.62 12.20 -2.44
C GLY A 182 -3.92 13.67 -2.21
N ARG A 183 -4.24 14.06 -0.98
CA ARG A 183 -4.53 15.47 -0.59
C ARG A 183 -3.36 16.41 -0.84
N ASN A 184 -2.15 16.02 -0.45
CA ASN A 184 -0.94 16.81 -0.66
C ASN A 184 -0.63 17.02 -2.15
N ALA A 185 -1.14 16.15 -3.02
CA ALA A 185 -1.04 16.27 -4.46
C ALA A 185 -2.22 17.02 -5.10
N GLY A 186 -3.30 17.28 -4.37
CA GLY A 186 -4.56 17.84 -4.87
C GLY A 186 -5.42 16.83 -5.65
N ALA A 187 -5.14 15.53 -5.48
CA ALA A 187 -5.90 14.43 -6.08
C ALA A 187 -7.06 14.00 -5.18
N TRP A 188 -8.02 13.28 -5.75
CA TRP A 188 -9.08 12.60 -5.01
C TRP A 188 -8.52 11.44 -4.20
N THR A 189 -9.23 11.06 -3.14
CA THR A 189 -8.81 10.01 -2.21
C THR A 189 -9.92 8.98 -2.00
N CYS A 190 -9.54 7.71 -2.02
CA CYS A 190 -10.43 6.59 -1.74
C CYS A 190 -9.79 5.69 -0.69
N GLY A 191 -10.48 5.47 0.41
CA GLY A 191 -10.10 4.53 1.44
C GLY A 191 -10.76 3.17 1.22
N VAL A 192 -10.04 2.07 1.54
CA VAL A 192 -10.60 0.72 1.62
C VAL A 192 -10.58 0.22 3.06
N THR A 193 -11.72 -0.27 3.57
CA THR A 193 -11.91 -0.58 4.99
C THR A 193 -11.37 -1.96 5.40
N TYR A 194 -11.10 -2.83 4.44
CA TYR A 194 -10.64 -4.20 4.67
C TYR A 194 -9.13 -4.32 4.94
N GLY A 195 -8.39 -3.21 4.82
CA GLY A 195 -6.94 -3.18 4.96
C GLY A 195 -6.42 -3.16 6.40
N PHE A 196 -5.19 -2.71 6.58
CA PHE A 196 -4.48 -2.75 7.87
C PHE A 196 -4.76 -1.52 8.73
N GLY A 197 -5.08 -0.37 8.13
CA GLY A 197 -5.17 0.95 8.77
C GLY A 197 -6.57 1.50 8.99
N ALA A 198 -7.62 0.67 9.00
CA ALA A 198 -9.03 1.09 8.99
C ALA A 198 -9.39 2.19 10.01
N GLN A 199 -8.86 2.12 11.24
CA GLN A 199 -9.16 3.11 12.29
C GLN A 199 -8.54 4.49 11.98
N ALA A 200 -7.30 4.55 11.52
CA ALA A 200 -6.64 5.80 11.13
C ALA A 200 -7.25 6.37 9.85
N LEU A 201 -7.71 5.50 8.96
CA LEU A 201 -8.38 5.86 7.71
C LEU A 201 -9.70 6.62 7.96
N GLU A 202 -10.52 6.20 8.92
CA GLU A 202 -11.76 6.91 9.28
C GLU A 202 -11.47 8.34 9.75
N GLN A 203 -10.42 8.54 10.56
CA GLN A 203 -10.01 9.87 11.04
C GLN A 203 -9.46 10.75 9.90
N ALA A 204 -8.79 10.15 8.93
CA ALA A 204 -8.29 10.84 7.75
C ALA A 204 -9.40 11.30 6.81
N ALA A 205 -10.62 10.77 6.91
CA ALA A 205 -11.82 11.14 6.17
C ALA A 205 -11.59 11.25 4.65
N PRO A 206 -11.31 10.15 3.93
CA PRO A 206 -11.14 10.16 2.47
C PRO A 206 -12.41 10.62 1.74
N ASP A 207 -12.29 11.04 0.49
CA ASP A 207 -13.44 11.48 -0.34
C ASP A 207 -14.42 10.33 -0.63
N LEU A 208 -13.89 9.10 -0.76
CA LEU A 208 -14.65 7.85 -0.88
C LEU A 208 -14.17 6.84 0.17
N LEU A 209 -15.09 6.01 0.65
CA LEU A 209 -14.77 4.88 1.53
C LEU A 209 -15.50 3.64 1.01
N LEU A 210 -14.75 2.56 0.78
CA LEU A 210 -15.26 1.32 0.17
C LEU A 210 -14.94 0.10 1.03
N ASP A 211 -15.92 -0.77 1.19
CA ASP A 211 -15.74 -2.07 1.83
C ASP A 211 -15.31 -3.17 0.83
N ASN A 212 -15.39 -2.89 -0.46
CA ASN A 212 -14.93 -3.77 -1.53
C ASN A 212 -14.47 -2.93 -2.72
N LEU A 213 -13.33 -3.28 -3.31
CA LEU A 213 -12.80 -2.54 -4.46
C LEU A 213 -13.66 -2.67 -5.73
N ARG A 214 -14.49 -3.71 -5.86
CA ARG A 214 -15.49 -3.85 -6.94
C ARG A 214 -16.46 -2.68 -7.04
N ASP A 215 -16.66 -1.95 -5.95
CA ASP A 215 -17.58 -0.82 -5.94
C ASP A 215 -16.96 0.44 -6.57
N LEU A 216 -15.64 0.42 -6.85
CA LEU A 216 -14.95 1.58 -7.41
C LEU A 216 -15.31 1.88 -8.87
N PRO A 217 -15.26 0.92 -9.83
CA PRO A 217 -15.53 1.22 -11.24
C PRO A 217 -16.87 1.93 -11.47
N PRO A 218 -18.02 1.45 -10.97
CA PRO A 218 -19.30 2.12 -11.20
C PRO A 218 -19.37 3.53 -10.59
N ILE A 219 -18.61 3.83 -9.54
CA ILE A 219 -18.52 5.18 -8.96
C ILE A 219 -17.76 6.14 -9.89
N LEU A 220 -16.78 5.62 -10.64
CA LEU A 220 -15.97 6.41 -11.55
C LEU A 220 -16.61 6.57 -12.94
N ASP A 221 -17.57 5.71 -13.27
CA ASP A 221 -18.30 5.78 -14.57
C ASP A 221 -19.49 6.75 -14.51
N GLY A 222 -20.03 7.04 -13.32
CA GLY A 222 -21.12 8.00 -13.07
C GLY A 222 -22.46 7.34 -13.08
#